data_4fba71ab3338ff5103b05ddd6dc07314
#
_entry.id   4fba71ab3338ff5103b05ddd6dc07314
#
_cell.length_a   1.000
_cell.length_b   1.000
_cell.length_c   1.000
_cell.angle_alpha   90.00
_cell.angle_beta   90.00
_cell.angle_gamma   90.00
#
_symmetry.space_group_name_H-M   'P 1'
#
loop_
_entity.id
_entity.type
_entity.pdbx_description
1 polymer ?
#
loop_
_entity_poly.entity_id
_entity_poly.type
_entity_poly.pdbx_seq_one_letter_code
_entity_poly.pdbx_strand_id
1 'polypeptide(L)'
;MGKIKISIFLFIILFSCSKRESNSLFELKKSSHTKVDFTNTLNYTEELNPYTYRNFYNGGGVGIGDFNNDSLPDIFFTGNLVSNKLYINKGDFVFDDVTDKAGLNSSGIWS
;
A
#
# COMPACT_ATOMS: atom_id res chain seq x y z
N MET A 1 46.33 34.84 6.14
CA MET A 1 46.24 33.39 5.79
C MET A 1 45.37 32.57 6.75
N GLY A 2 45.00 33.02 7.95
CA GLY A 2 44.14 32.29 8.91
C GLY A 2 42.66 32.23 8.57
N LYS A 3 42.06 33.26 7.98
CA LYS A 3 40.63 33.38 7.71
C LYS A 3 40.14 32.41 6.61
N ILE A 4 40.95 32.09 5.62
CA ILE A 4 40.61 31.17 4.52
C ILE A 4 40.58 29.72 5.03
N LYS A 5 41.48 29.34 5.95
CA LYS A 5 41.51 27.97 6.54
C LYS A 5 40.31 27.67 7.39
N ILE A 6 39.79 28.64 8.15
CA ILE A 6 38.59 28.50 8.98
C ILE A 6 37.34 28.36 8.09
N SER A 7 37.25 29.11 6.98
CA SER A 7 36.12 29.03 6.05
C SER A 7 36.03 27.68 5.33
N ILE A 8 37.17 27.10 4.95
CA ILE A 8 37.21 25.75 4.33
C ILE A 8 36.83 24.67 5.35
N PHE A 9 37.26 24.80 6.61
CA PHE A 9 36.90 23.85 7.66
C PHE A 9 35.40 23.89 7.99
N LEU A 10 34.77 25.06 7.99
CA LEU A 10 33.34 25.22 8.20
C LEU A 10 32.51 24.61 7.06
N PHE A 11 33.01 24.66 5.82
CA PHE A 11 32.33 24.12 4.64
C PHE A 11 32.33 22.57 4.62
N ILE A 12 33.34 21.92 5.19
CA ILE A 12 33.44 20.45 5.28
C ILE A 12 32.43 19.87 6.28
N ILE A 13 32.08 20.60 7.32
CA ILE A 13 31.12 20.14 8.35
C ILE A 13 29.69 20.03 7.79
N LEU A 14 29.34 20.80 6.76
CA LEU A 14 28.01 20.81 6.16
C LEU A 14 27.71 19.60 5.27
N PHE A 15 28.70 18.79 4.89
CA PHE A 15 28.53 17.60 4.06
C PHE A 15 28.37 16.30 4.83
N SER A 16 28.38 16.33 6.17
CA SER A 16 28.21 15.15 7.02
C SER A 16 26.73 14.76 7.18
N CYS A 17 25.95 14.70 6.10
CA CYS A 17 24.64 14.06 6.11
C CYS A 17 24.79 12.61 5.70
N SER A 18 25.24 11.76 6.64
CA SER A 18 25.24 10.31 6.47
C SER A 18 23.81 9.81 6.43
N LYS A 19 23.35 9.25 5.29
CA LYS A 19 22.15 8.43 5.25
C LYS A 19 22.36 7.27 6.21
N ARG A 20 21.66 7.30 7.33
CA ARG A 20 21.58 6.17 8.25
C ARG A 20 20.83 5.07 7.51
N GLU A 21 21.51 4.04 7.02
CA GLU A 21 20.84 2.83 6.56
C GLU A 21 20.10 2.25 7.76
N SER A 22 18.77 2.31 7.74
CA SER A 22 17.99 1.62 8.74
C SER A 22 18.03 0.14 8.39
N ASN A 23 18.59 -0.69 9.26
CA ASN A 23 18.42 -2.15 9.23
C ASN A 23 16.97 -2.50 9.58
N SER A 24 16.02 -1.97 8.81
CA SER A 24 14.61 -2.29 8.95
C SER A 24 14.35 -3.65 8.29
N LEU A 25 13.71 -4.56 9.03
CA LEU A 25 13.25 -5.85 8.50
C LEU A 25 12.12 -5.67 7.48
N PHE A 26 11.47 -4.49 7.48
CA PHE A 26 10.37 -4.15 6.57
C PHE A 26 10.67 -2.85 5.84
N GLU A 27 10.37 -2.84 4.56
CA GLU A 27 10.46 -1.66 3.71
C GLU A 27 9.07 -1.27 3.21
N LEU A 28 8.68 -0.02 3.41
CA LEU A 28 7.44 0.51 2.86
C LEU A 28 7.58 0.79 1.37
N LYS A 29 6.96 -0.02 0.53
CA LYS A 29 6.83 0.23 -0.91
C LYS A 29 5.69 1.21 -1.17
N LYS A 30 5.94 2.25 -1.96
CA LYS A 30 4.91 3.25 -2.32
C LYS A 30 3.96 2.68 -3.37
N SER A 31 2.69 3.07 -3.32
CA SER A 31 1.68 2.69 -4.33
C SER A 31 2.06 3.15 -5.75
N SER A 32 2.83 4.24 -5.89
CA SER A 32 3.36 4.66 -7.18
C SER A 32 4.32 3.65 -7.82
N HIS A 33 5.00 2.82 -7.00
CA HIS A 33 5.83 1.70 -7.45
C HIS A 33 5.00 0.44 -7.61
N THR A 34 4.27 0.06 -6.56
CA THR A 34 3.55 -1.22 -6.52
C THR A 34 2.32 -1.25 -7.40
N LYS A 35 1.73 -0.11 -7.75
CA LYS A 35 0.44 0.05 -8.42
C LYS A 35 -0.76 -0.48 -7.61
N VAL A 36 -0.56 -0.83 -6.35
CA VAL A 36 -1.63 -1.20 -5.42
C VAL A 36 -2.17 0.08 -4.78
N ASP A 37 -3.42 0.40 -5.09
CA ASP A 37 -4.11 1.62 -4.63
C ASP A 37 -5.40 1.33 -3.88
N PHE A 38 -5.64 0.07 -3.51
CA PHE A 38 -6.83 -0.34 -2.77
C PHE A 38 -6.98 0.43 -1.46
N THR A 39 -8.17 0.98 -1.25
CA THR A 39 -8.56 1.63 0.01
C THR A 39 -9.95 1.15 0.39
N ASN A 40 -10.07 0.55 1.57
CA ASN A 40 -11.35 0.12 2.12
C ASN A 40 -12.08 1.32 2.76
N THR A 41 -12.64 2.19 1.91
CA THR A 41 -13.32 3.41 2.35
C THR A 41 -14.72 3.10 2.87
N LEU A 42 -15.03 3.58 4.07
CA LEU A 42 -16.34 3.46 4.70
C LEU A 42 -17.05 4.82 4.67
N ASN A 43 -18.17 4.92 3.96
CA ASN A 43 -18.99 6.11 3.88
C ASN A 43 -20.27 5.92 4.72
N TYR A 44 -20.59 6.88 5.57
CA TYR A 44 -21.82 6.87 6.35
C TYR A 44 -23.00 7.28 5.48
N THR A 45 -24.12 6.58 5.66
CA THR A 45 -25.44 7.04 5.23
C THR A 45 -26.42 6.97 6.39
N GLU A 46 -27.62 7.51 6.23
CA GLU A 46 -28.68 7.39 7.26
C GLU A 46 -29.07 5.93 7.49
N GLU A 47 -29.08 5.13 6.42
CA GLU A 47 -29.44 3.72 6.45
C GLU A 47 -28.30 2.81 6.89
N LEU A 48 -27.05 3.20 6.59
CA LEU A 48 -25.86 2.39 6.84
C LEU A 48 -24.81 3.17 7.62
N ASN A 49 -24.76 2.90 8.91
CA ASN A 49 -23.86 3.55 9.87
C ASN A 49 -23.64 2.63 11.08
N PRO A 50 -22.76 2.96 12.03
CA PRO A 50 -22.48 2.10 13.19
C PRO A 50 -23.69 1.83 14.09
N TYR A 51 -24.74 2.64 14.06
CA TYR A 51 -25.95 2.45 14.87
C TYR A 51 -26.92 1.46 14.20
N THR A 52 -27.01 1.49 12.88
CA THR A 52 -27.90 0.62 12.09
C THR A 52 -27.22 -0.72 11.76
N TYR A 53 -25.89 -0.72 11.60
CA TYR A 53 -25.10 -1.90 11.26
C TYR A 53 -23.91 -2.05 12.22
N ARG A 54 -24.02 -2.95 13.17
CA ARG A 54 -23.02 -3.14 14.23
C ARG A 54 -21.61 -3.46 13.71
N ASN A 55 -21.50 -4.16 12.59
CA ASN A 55 -20.24 -4.57 11.97
C ASN A 55 -19.68 -3.54 10.98
N PHE A 56 -20.16 -2.31 11.02
CA PHE A 56 -19.80 -1.25 10.07
C PHE A 56 -18.28 -1.02 9.96
N TYR A 57 -17.56 -1.13 11.08
CA TYR A 57 -16.10 -0.95 11.12
C TYR A 57 -15.31 -2.25 10.99
N ASN A 58 -15.95 -3.37 10.73
CA ASN A 58 -15.19 -4.59 10.46
C ASN A 58 -14.34 -4.38 9.19
N GLY A 59 -13.08 -4.78 9.26
CA GLY A 59 -12.17 -4.69 8.12
C GLY A 59 -12.54 -5.67 7.01
N GLY A 60 -12.05 -5.41 5.82
CA GLY A 60 -12.02 -6.39 4.75
C GLY A 60 -10.95 -7.46 5.01
N GLY A 61 -10.90 -8.46 4.15
CA GLY A 61 -9.89 -9.51 4.16
C GLY A 61 -8.75 -9.24 3.18
N VAL A 62 -7.64 -9.91 3.40
CA VAL A 62 -6.53 -9.99 2.44
C VAL A 62 -6.18 -11.46 2.25
N GLY A 63 -6.19 -11.91 0.99
CA GLY A 63 -5.69 -13.21 0.58
C GLY A 63 -4.39 -13.05 -0.20
N ILE A 64 -3.41 -13.90 0.06
CA ILE A 64 -2.16 -13.98 -0.70
C ILE A 64 -2.05 -15.39 -1.25
N GLY A 65 -1.81 -15.49 -2.56
CA GLY A 65 -1.67 -16.77 -3.26
C GLY A 65 -1.27 -16.55 -4.70
N ASP A 66 -0.87 -17.60 -5.38
CA ASP A 66 -0.60 -17.58 -6.81
C ASP A 66 -1.90 -17.93 -7.55
N PHE A 67 -2.60 -16.90 -8.07
CA PHE A 67 -3.91 -17.06 -8.70
C PHE A 67 -3.82 -17.34 -10.22
N ASN A 68 -2.68 -17.05 -10.83
CA ASN A 68 -2.46 -17.26 -12.25
C ASN A 68 -1.47 -18.39 -12.58
N ASN A 69 -0.93 -19.05 -11.54
CA ASN A 69 0.02 -20.15 -11.61
C ASN A 69 1.36 -19.79 -12.27
N ASP A 70 1.87 -18.56 -11.96
CA ASP A 70 3.16 -18.08 -12.43
C ASP A 70 4.28 -18.16 -11.36
N SER A 71 3.96 -18.72 -10.19
CA SER A 71 4.83 -18.87 -9.01
C SER A 71 5.18 -17.55 -8.31
N LEU A 72 4.50 -16.46 -8.61
CA LEU A 72 4.59 -15.21 -7.86
C LEU A 72 3.37 -15.05 -6.96
N PRO A 73 3.54 -14.55 -5.72
CA PRO A 73 2.41 -14.31 -4.83
C PRO A 73 1.61 -13.09 -5.30
N ASP A 74 0.33 -13.30 -5.58
CA ASP A 74 -0.65 -12.28 -5.91
C ASP A 74 -1.39 -11.82 -4.65
N ILE A 75 -2.17 -10.74 -4.74
CA ILE A 75 -2.92 -10.19 -3.62
C ILE A 75 -4.40 -10.03 -3.99
N PHE A 76 -5.28 -10.54 -3.13
CA PHE A 76 -6.71 -10.31 -3.22
C PHE A 76 -7.21 -9.56 -1.98
N PHE A 77 -7.85 -8.42 -2.19
CA PHE A 77 -8.49 -7.64 -1.14
C PHE A 77 -10.01 -7.78 -1.21
N THR A 78 -10.65 -7.96 -0.06
CA THR A 78 -12.10 -7.82 0.08
C THR A 78 -12.43 -6.48 0.71
N GLY A 79 -13.34 -5.74 0.10
CA GLY A 79 -13.83 -4.47 0.62
C GLY A 79 -15.16 -4.62 1.34
N ASN A 80 -15.48 -3.72 2.30
CA ASN A 80 -16.79 -3.73 2.98
C ASN A 80 -17.84 -3.01 2.15
N LEU A 81 -17.57 -1.74 1.79
CA LEU A 81 -18.45 -0.87 1.03
C LEU A 81 -17.85 -0.47 -0.32
N VAL A 82 -16.73 -1.09 -0.68
CA VAL A 82 -16.03 -0.91 -1.94
C VAL A 82 -15.85 -2.25 -2.62
N SER A 83 -15.65 -2.26 -3.93
CA SER A 83 -15.39 -3.48 -4.68
C SER A 83 -14.13 -4.20 -4.20
N ASN A 84 -14.16 -5.52 -4.27
CA ASN A 84 -12.96 -6.33 -4.10
C ASN A 84 -11.90 -5.96 -5.15
N LYS A 85 -10.64 -6.32 -4.89
CA LYS A 85 -9.55 -6.09 -5.82
C LYS A 85 -8.65 -7.30 -5.91
N LEU A 86 -8.32 -7.69 -7.15
CA LEU A 86 -7.32 -8.72 -7.45
C LEU A 86 -6.13 -8.09 -8.17
N TYR A 87 -4.98 -8.22 -7.57
CA TYR A 87 -3.71 -7.71 -8.07
C TYR A 87 -2.77 -8.87 -8.40
N ILE A 88 -2.42 -9.01 -9.67
CA ILE A 88 -1.46 -10.01 -10.15
C ILE A 88 -0.04 -9.44 -10.11
N ASN A 89 0.84 -10.17 -9.47
CA ASN A 89 2.25 -9.81 -9.34
C ASN A 89 2.99 -9.95 -10.68
N LYS A 90 3.75 -8.92 -11.04
CA LYS A 90 4.60 -8.90 -12.24
C LYS A 90 6.09 -9.00 -11.92
N GLY A 91 6.40 -9.33 -10.67
CA GLY A 91 7.75 -9.28 -10.14
C GLY A 91 8.11 -7.91 -9.59
N ASP A 92 9.17 -7.86 -8.81
CA ASP A 92 9.72 -6.61 -8.25
C ASP A 92 8.73 -5.76 -7.45
N PHE A 93 7.70 -6.41 -6.85
CA PHE A 93 6.58 -5.77 -6.16
C PHE A 93 5.75 -4.82 -7.04
N VAL A 94 5.72 -5.06 -8.34
CA VAL A 94 4.82 -4.35 -9.27
C VAL A 94 3.62 -5.25 -9.54
N PHE A 95 2.40 -4.69 -9.45
CA PHE A 95 1.16 -5.43 -9.60
C PHE A 95 0.27 -4.83 -10.67
N ASP A 96 -0.53 -5.69 -11.33
CA ASP A 96 -1.60 -5.29 -12.25
C ASP A 96 -2.96 -5.56 -11.59
N ASP A 97 -3.84 -4.56 -11.56
CA ASP A 97 -5.25 -4.74 -11.22
C ASP A 97 -5.96 -5.49 -12.35
N VAL A 98 -6.37 -6.71 -12.08
CA VAL A 98 -7.10 -7.57 -13.04
C VAL A 98 -8.54 -7.85 -12.60
N THR A 99 -9.05 -7.12 -11.62
CA THR A 99 -10.37 -7.32 -11.01
C THR A 99 -11.48 -7.45 -12.05
N ASP A 100 -11.55 -6.52 -12.99
CA ASP A 100 -12.59 -6.51 -14.03
C ASP A 100 -12.43 -7.69 -15.00
N LYS A 101 -11.20 -7.99 -15.40
CA LYS A 101 -10.88 -9.13 -16.30
C LYS A 101 -11.22 -10.47 -15.67
N ALA A 102 -11.06 -10.57 -14.35
CA ALA A 102 -11.36 -11.77 -13.59
C ALA A 102 -12.86 -11.91 -13.24
N GLY A 103 -13.69 -10.91 -13.57
CA GLY A 103 -15.12 -10.91 -13.24
C GLY A 103 -15.40 -10.78 -11.73
N LEU A 104 -14.46 -10.21 -10.97
CA LEU A 104 -14.54 -10.09 -9.52
C LEU A 104 -15.03 -8.71 -9.06
N ASN A 105 -15.44 -7.87 -10.00
CA ASN A 105 -16.00 -6.56 -9.70
C ASN A 105 -17.39 -6.74 -9.07
N SER A 106 -17.45 -6.66 -7.75
CA SER A 106 -18.67 -6.82 -6.98
C SER A 106 -18.81 -5.62 -6.04
N SER A 107 -19.98 -5.00 -6.04
CA SER A 107 -20.37 -4.01 -5.04
C SER A 107 -21.32 -4.68 -4.04
N GLY A 108 -21.03 -4.59 -2.76
CA GLY A 108 -21.89 -5.17 -1.74
C GLY A 108 -21.31 -4.99 -0.33
N ILE A 109 -22.18 -5.21 0.66
CA ILE A 109 -21.76 -5.30 2.06
C ILE A 109 -21.35 -6.74 2.30
N TRP A 110 -20.08 -6.94 2.61
CA TRP A 110 -19.54 -8.25 3.00
C TRP A 110 -19.36 -8.28 4.51
N SER A 111 -20.08 -9.13 5.18
CA SER A 111 -19.95 -9.36 6.63
C SER A 111 -19.65 -10.81 6.91
#